data_461fe0817da7970bfe4b977cdfa72bb7
#
_entry.id   461fe0817da7970bfe4b977cdfa72bb7
#
_cell.length_a   1.000
_cell.length_b   1.000
_cell.length_c   1.000
_cell.angle_alpha   90.00
_cell.angle_beta   90.00
_cell.angle_gamma   90.00
#
_symmetry.space_group_name_H-M   'P 1'
#
loop_
_entity.id
_entity.type
_entity.pdbx_description
1 polymer ?
#
loop_
_entity_poly.entity_id
_entity_poly.type
_entity_poly.pdbx_seq_one_letter_code
_entity_poly.pdbx_strand_id
1 'polypeptide(L)'
;MNDNDIMPYDLPTEVRKIIKVIGVGGGGGIAVKNMYRTGIQDVSFVLCNTDNQALAKSEIPVKLQIGRETTKGLGAGNDPDRARRAAEENIEDIRKQFQDGTEMVFITAGMGGGTGTGAAPVVARVAKESGVLTVGVVTIPFKFELRPKIVQALKGVDAISKHVDALLVINNERIFDIYQNCLITEAFHRVDDTLTVAVKSISEIITMEGTINLDFCDVSKVLRNGGVAIMSYGLGRGENRLGMAIENALHSPLLNDNDIYNSKKILFNIYDSPTHPIRVEEMEEINRFTEKFVSKDIEVIWGLATDDNLDEEVKITILATGFGVSNIPGMSDTTIQLNRAPKKEPEESAEQKAQREEEEKKKFALDKLRNDILRRFAK
;
A
#
# COMPACT_ATOMS: atom_id res chain seq x y z
N MET A 1 20.23 57.55 9.27
CA MET A 1 20.06 56.07 9.33
C MET A 1 19.80 55.65 7.91
N ASN A 2 20.73 54.95 7.27
CA ASN A 2 20.64 54.55 5.87
C ASN A 2 19.73 53.33 5.74
N ASP A 3 18.70 53.48 4.94
CA ASP A 3 17.67 52.41 4.60
C ASP A 3 18.18 51.30 3.68
N ASN A 4 19.49 51.02 3.65
CA ASN A 4 20.08 50.09 2.65
C ASN A 4 20.68 48.81 3.21
N ASP A 5 20.34 48.43 4.45
CA ASP A 5 20.85 47.17 5.06
C ASP A 5 19.83 46.03 5.12
N ILE A 6 18.83 46.00 4.21
CA ILE A 6 18.04 44.80 3.99
C ILE A 6 18.81 43.94 2.98
N MET A 7 19.58 42.96 3.48
CA MET A 7 20.12 41.92 2.64
C MET A 7 18.94 41.26 1.90
N PRO A 8 18.94 41.17 0.56
CA PRO A 8 17.96 40.38 -0.15
C PRO A 8 18.15 38.93 0.27
N TYR A 9 17.19 38.39 1.00
CA TYR A 9 17.14 36.98 1.29
C TYR A 9 16.71 36.29 -0.01
N ASP A 10 17.68 35.72 -0.74
CA ASP A 10 17.42 34.84 -1.86
C ASP A 10 16.74 33.56 -1.34
N LEU A 11 15.43 33.63 -1.15
CA LEU A 11 14.63 32.43 -0.95
C LEU A 11 14.67 31.64 -2.25
N PRO A 12 15.01 30.34 -2.20
CA PRO A 12 14.94 29.53 -3.40
C PRO A 12 13.52 29.61 -3.96
N THR A 13 13.38 30.11 -5.19
CA THR A 13 12.11 30.32 -5.91
C THR A 13 11.45 29.02 -6.36
N GLU A 14 12.15 27.89 -6.28
CA GLU A 14 11.57 26.58 -6.56
C GLU A 14 11.20 25.89 -5.25
N VAL A 15 9.91 25.68 -5.06
CA VAL A 15 9.39 24.87 -3.96
C VAL A 15 9.91 23.44 -4.14
N ARG A 16 10.79 23.02 -3.23
CA ARG A 16 11.39 21.69 -3.28
C ARG A 16 10.32 20.64 -2.99
N LYS A 17 10.15 19.70 -3.89
CA LYS A 17 9.24 18.57 -3.68
C LYS A 17 9.83 17.61 -2.66
N ILE A 18 9.26 17.61 -1.45
CA ILE A 18 9.72 16.75 -0.35
C ILE A 18 9.07 15.37 -0.37
N ILE A 19 8.00 15.18 -1.15
CA ILE A 19 7.23 13.94 -1.24
C ILE A 19 7.55 13.22 -2.55
N LYS A 20 7.81 11.92 -2.47
CA LYS A 20 8.07 11.06 -3.61
C LYS A 20 7.14 9.84 -3.62
N VAL A 21 6.70 9.42 -4.80
CA VAL A 21 5.96 8.16 -4.98
C VAL A 21 6.77 7.24 -5.89
N ILE A 22 7.06 6.05 -5.41
CA ILE A 22 7.78 5.01 -6.16
C ILE A 22 6.83 3.84 -6.42
N GLY A 23 6.48 3.62 -7.69
CA GLY A 23 5.71 2.45 -8.11
C GLY A 23 6.62 1.27 -8.41
N VAL A 24 6.45 0.16 -7.71
CA VAL A 24 7.29 -1.03 -7.85
C VAL A 24 6.53 -2.15 -8.56
N GLY A 25 7.08 -2.58 -9.70
CA GLY A 25 6.51 -3.63 -10.54
C GLY A 25 5.30 -3.18 -11.37
N GLY A 26 4.57 -4.14 -11.94
CA GLY A 26 3.44 -3.86 -12.83
C GLY A 26 2.29 -3.14 -12.13
N GLY A 27 1.77 -3.68 -11.03
CA GLY A 27 0.66 -3.08 -10.28
C GLY A 27 1.01 -1.70 -9.71
N GLY A 28 2.18 -1.56 -9.06
CA GLY A 28 2.65 -0.25 -8.58
C GLY A 28 2.85 0.75 -9.71
N GLY A 29 3.31 0.29 -10.88
CA GLY A 29 3.46 1.14 -12.06
C GLY A 29 2.14 1.67 -12.62
N ILE A 30 1.07 0.87 -12.62
CA ILE A 30 -0.26 1.30 -13.03
C ILE A 30 -0.80 2.34 -12.04
N ALA A 31 -0.68 2.09 -10.73
CA ALA A 31 -1.10 3.01 -9.69
C ALA A 31 -0.40 4.38 -9.81
N VAL A 32 0.94 4.38 -9.95
CA VAL A 32 1.72 5.64 -10.12
C VAL A 32 1.32 6.37 -11.39
N LYS A 33 1.06 5.66 -12.49
CA LYS A 33 0.59 6.28 -13.72
C LYS A 33 -0.77 6.96 -13.53
N ASN A 34 -1.69 6.34 -12.81
CA ASN A 34 -2.97 6.94 -12.46
C ASN A 34 -2.79 8.21 -11.60
N MET A 35 -1.96 8.13 -10.54
CA MET A 35 -1.61 9.27 -9.69
C MET A 35 -1.00 10.45 -10.48
N TYR A 36 -0.09 10.14 -11.40
CA TYR A 36 0.56 11.14 -12.25
C TYR A 36 -0.45 11.86 -13.16
N ARG A 37 -1.39 11.12 -13.76
CA ARG A 37 -2.44 11.67 -14.62
C ARG A 37 -3.47 12.47 -13.84
N THR A 38 -3.75 12.08 -12.60
CA THR A 38 -4.65 12.84 -11.69
C THR A 38 -4.02 14.17 -11.28
N GLY A 39 -2.71 14.35 -11.44
CA GLY A 39 -2.02 15.62 -11.19
C GLY A 39 -1.89 15.94 -9.71
N ILE A 40 -1.47 14.98 -8.88
CA ILE A 40 -1.17 15.24 -7.46
C ILE A 40 -0.05 16.29 -7.39
N GLN A 41 -0.32 17.40 -6.71
CA GLN A 41 0.60 18.53 -6.60
C GLN A 41 1.77 18.20 -5.66
N ASP A 42 2.92 18.85 -5.89
CA ASP A 42 4.12 18.84 -5.05
C ASP A 42 4.72 17.45 -4.76
N VAL A 43 4.40 16.47 -5.63
CA VAL A 43 4.89 15.09 -5.54
C VAL A 43 5.77 14.78 -6.74
N SER A 44 6.88 14.07 -6.53
CA SER A 44 7.71 13.48 -7.57
C SER A 44 7.40 12.00 -7.76
N PHE A 45 7.46 11.52 -9.01
CA PHE A 45 7.07 10.16 -9.37
C PHE A 45 8.23 9.38 -9.97
N VAL A 46 8.42 8.14 -9.51
CA VAL A 46 9.42 7.19 -9.98
C VAL A 46 8.76 5.86 -10.29
N LEU A 47 9.13 5.26 -11.41
CA LEU A 47 8.72 3.91 -11.78
C LEU A 47 9.89 2.94 -11.66
N CYS A 48 9.78 1.97 -10.75
CA CYS A 48 10.78 0.93 -10.52
C CYS A 48 10.29 -0.43 -11.03
N ASN A 49 10.99 -1.05 -11.99
CA ASN A 49 10.55 -2.34 -12.54
C ASN A 49 11.74 -3.19 -13.02
N THR A 50 11.53 -4.51 -13.06
CA THR A 50 12.43 -5.49 -13.70
C THR A 50 12.14 -5.65 -15.20
N ASP A 51 10.97 -5.19 -15.69
CA ASP A 51 10.55 -5.26 -17.08
C ASP A 51 10.86 -3.96 -17.82
N ASN A 52 11.83 -4.03 -18.74
CA ASN A 52 12.27 -2.88 -19.53
C ASN A 52 11.20 -2.39 -20.53
N GLN A 53 10.37 -3.29 -21.05
CA GLN A 53 9.30 -2.89 -21.99
C GLN A 53 8.21 -2.10 -21.28
N ALA A 54 7.85 -2.51 -20.05
CA ALA A 54 6.90 -1.78 -19.23
C ALA A 54 7.43 -0.38 -18.87
N LEU A 55 8.73 -0.25 -18.55
CA LEU A 55 9.38 1.03 -18.29
C LEU A 55 9.38 1.93 -19.54
N ALA A 56 9.74 1.37 -20.71
CA ALA A 56 9.82 2.15 -21.96
C ALA A 56 8.48 2.75 -22.38
N LYS A 57 7.38 2.01 -22.17
CA LYS A 57 6.00 2.46 -22.51
C LYS A 57 5.40 3.45 -21.52
N SER A 58 6.03 3.66 -20.37
CA SER A 58 5.50 4.55 -19.33
C SER A 58 5.76 6.03 -19.65
N GLU A 59 4.81 6.88 -19.28
CA GLU A 59 4.91 8.34 -19.35
C GLU A 59 5.59 8.97 -18.12
N ILE A 60 5.83 8.16 -17.07
CA ILE A 60 6.50 8.63 -15.85
C ILE A 60 7.93 9.06 -16.20
N PRO A 61 8.36 10.28 -15.79
CA PRO A 61 9.64 10.84 -16.22
C PRO A 61 10.85 10.10 -15.67
N VAL A 62 10.80 9.68 -14.40
CA VAL A 62 11.91 8.98 -13.75
C VAL A 62 11.65 7.48 -13.75
N LYS A 63 12.57 6.72 -14.36
CA LYS A 63 12.45 5.28 -14.54
C LYS A 63 13.68 4.59 -13.99
N LEU A 64 13.47 3.66 -13.08
CA LEU A 64 14.51 2.85 -12.46
C LEU A 64 14.35 1.40 -12.88
N GLN A 65 15.20 0.93 -13.76
CA GLN A 65 15.29 -0.50 -14.10
C GLN A 65 16.16 -1.20 -13.08
N ILE A 66 15.63 -2.25 -12.45
CA ILE A 66 16.36 -3.11 -11.52
C ILE A 66 16.58 -4.50 -12.09
N GLY A 67 17.69 -5.15 -11.68
CA GLY A 67 18.01 -6.53 -12.01
C GLY A 67 18.33 -6.77 -13.49
N ARG A 68 19.13 -5.93 -14.09
CA ARG A 68 19.54 -6.08 -15.51
C ARG A 68 20.22 -7.41 -15.77
N GLU A 69 21.11 -7.85 -14.88
CA GLU A 69 21.78 -9.15 -14.97
C GLU A 69 20.83 -10.29 -14.55
N THR A 70 20.13 -10.12 -13.42
CA THR A 70 19.24 -11.14 -12.84
C THR A 70 18.06 -11.46 -13.75
N THR A 71 17.43 -10.46 -14.40
CA THR A 71 16.18 -10.63 -15.16
C THR A 71 16.34 -10.44 -16.68
N LYS A 72 17.45 -9.87 -17.11
CA LYS A 72 17.71 -9.49 -18.52
C LYS A 72 16.63 -8.57 -19.10
N GLY A 73 15.96 -7.78 -18.25
CA GLY A 73 14.87 -6.88 -18.66
C GLY A 73 13.55 -7.57 -19.02
N LEU A 74 13.40 -8.88 -18.77
CA LEU A 74 12.22 -9.67 -19.11
C LEU A 74 11.22 -9.81 -17.95
N GLY A 75 11.43 -9.07 -16.86
CA GLY A 75 10.60 -9.19 -15.65
C GLY A 75 11.03 -10.32 -14.72
N ALA A 76 10.37 -10.42 -13.57
CA ALA A 76 10.72 -11.41 -12.54
C ALA A 76 10.06 -12.79 -12.75
N GLY A 77 9.14 -12.95 -13.71
CA GLY A 77 8.47 -14.22 -13.98
C GLY A 77 7.61 -14.75 -12.84
N ASN A 78 6.95 -13.85 -12.11
CA ASN A 78 6.13 -14.15 -10.91
C ASN A 78 6.94 -14.80 -9.76
N ASP A 79 8.26 -14.62 -9.74
CA ASP A 79 9.17 -15.10 -8.69
C ASP A 79 9.62 -13.92 -7.80
N PRO A 80 9.14 -13.83 -6.53
CA PRO A 80 9.55 -12.78 -5.60
C PRO A 80 11.03 -12.85 -5.20
N ASP A 81 11.61 -14.04 -5.08
CA ASP A 81 13.03 -14.18 -4.73
C ASP A 81 13.95 -13.69 -5.85
N ARG A 82 13.56 -13.92 -7.11
CA ARG A 82 14.24 -13.35 -8.26
C ARG A 82 14.13 -11.83 -8.27
N ALA A 83 12.95 -11.29 -7.97
CA ALA A 83 12.72 -9.84 -7.89
C ALA A 83 13.49 -9.19 -6.73
N ARG A 84 13.59 -9.86 -5.58
CA ARG A 84 14.39 -9.41 -4.45
C ARG A 84 15.85 -9.29 -4.83
N ARG A 85 16.43 -10.34 -5.43
CA ARG A 85 17.82 -10.30 -5.94
C ARG A 85 18.03 -9.20 -6.98
N ALA A 86 17.05 -8.99 -7.86
CA ALA A 86 17.08 -7.91 -8.85
C ALA A 86 17.13 -6.51 -8.20
N ALA A 87 16.42 -6.30 -7.09
CA ALA A 87 16.48 -5.05 -6.35
C ALA A 87 17.79 -4.91 -5.56
N GLU A 88 18.29 -5.99 -4.97
CA GLU A 88 19.60 -6.04 -4.29
C GLU A 88 20.77 -5.75 -5.23
N GLU A 89 20.70 -6.13 -6.50
CA GLU A 89 21.67 -5.80 -7.54
C GLU A 89 21.81 -4.27 -7.75
N ASN A 90 20.72 -3.50 -7.53
CA ASN A 90 20.67 -2.07 -7.81
C ASN A 90 20.47 -1.20 -6.56
N ILE A 91 20.94 -1.60 -5.39
CA ILE A 91 20.77 -0.86 -4.13
C ILE A 91 21.26 0.58 -4.23
N GLU A 92 22.41 0.81 -4.86
CA GLU A 92 22.97 2.16 -5.00
C GLU A 92 22.13 3.06 -5.90
N ASP A 93 21.54 2.52 -6.98
CA ASP A 93 20.65 3.29 -7.85
C ASP A 93 19.33 3.60 -7.17
N ILE A 94 18.82 2.69 -6.31
CA ILE A 94 17.68 2.94 -5.45
C ILE A 94 18.01 4.03 -4.43
N ARG A 95 19.19 3.97 -3.77
CA ARG A 95 19.63 4.96 -2.76
C ARG A 95 19.76 6.37 -3.34
N LYS A 96 20.23 6.51 -4.56
CA LYS A 96 20.31 7.80 -5.27
C LYS A 96 18.96 8.49 -5.40
N GLN A 97 17.85 7.73 -5.43
CA GLN A 97 16.51 8.32 -5.49
C GLN A 97 16.13 9.11 -4.24
N PHE A 98 16.85 8.97 -3.15
CA PHE A 98 16.60 9.63 -1.87
C PHE A 98 17.64 10.71 -1.52
N GLN A 99 18.55 11.05 -2.44
CA GLN A 99 19.61 12.06 -2.23
C GLN A 99 19.22 13.46 -2.73
N ASP A 100 18.02 13.62 -3.28
CA ASP A 100 17.51 14.88 -3.85
C ASP A 100 16.73 15.73 -2.84
N GLY A 101 16.75 15.34 -1.57
CA GLY A 101 16.06 16.00 -0.46
C GLY A 101 14.61 15.58 -0.29
N THR A 102 14.30 14.39 -0.74
CA THR A 102 13.06 13.71 -0.37
C THR A 102 13.03 13.47 1.13
N GLU A 103 11.96 13.92 1.80
CA GLU A 103 11.71 13.72 3.23
C GLU A 103 10.72 12.58 3.48
N MET A 104 9.82 12.31 2.50
CA MET A 104 8.79 11.28 2.57
C MET A 104 8.70 10.52 1.26
N VAL A 105 8.53 9.20 1.36
CA VAL A 105 8.29 8.35 0.20
C VAL A 105 7.09 7.43 0.41
N PHE A 106 6.20 7.41 -0.59
CA PHE A 106 5.20 6.37 -0.75
C PHE A 106 5.75 5.29 -1.67
N ILE A 107 5.75 4.05 -1.20
CA ILE A 107 6.11 2.88 -2.00
C ILE A 107 4.85 2.12 -2.31
N THR A 108 4.40 2.18 -3.58
CA THR A 108 3.20 1.47 -4.01
C THR A 108 3.55 0.22 -4.79
N ALA A 109 2.88 -0.89 -4.45
CA ALA A 109 3.08 -2.18 -5.09
C ALA A 109 1.84 -3.05 -5.02
N GLY A 110 1.53 -3.76 -6.11
CA GLY A 110 0.59 -4.88 -6.07
C GLY A 110 1.29 -6.12 -5.55
N MET A 111 0.84 -6.62 -4.40
CA MET A 111 1.36 -7.86 -3.82
C MET A 111 0.76 -9.10 -4.51
N GLY A 112 1.48 -10.20 -4.48
CA GLY A 112 1.09 -11.47 -5.13
C GLY A 112 1.73 -11.71 -6.50
N GLY A 113 2.38 -10.69 -7.10
CA GLY A 113 3.24 -10.85 -8.26
C GLY A 113 4.72 -11.04 -7.89
N GLY A 114 5.62 -11.15 -8.87
CA GLY A 114 7.05 -11.27 -8.64
C GLY A 114 7.66 -9.95 -8.17
N THR A 115 7.68 -8.93 -9.06
CA THR A 115 8.44 -7.68 -8.83
C THR A 115 7.89 -6.89 -7.63
N GLY A 116 6.58 -6.64 -7.54
CA GLY A 116 6.01 -5.90 -6.41
C GLY A 116 6.28 -6.58 -5.07
N THR A 117 6.04 -7.89 -5.00
CA THR A 117 6.21 -8.67 -3.76
C THR A 117 7.65 -8.76 -3.29
N GLY A 118 8.60 -8.95 -4.23
CA GLY A 118 10.00 -9.19 -3.89
C GLY A 118 10.85 -7.93 -3.81
N ALA A 119 10.65 -6.96 -4.70
CA ALA A 119 11.47 -5.76 -4.79
C ALA A 119 11.00 -4.63 -3.85
N ALA A 120 9.68 -4.47 -3.62
CA ALA A 120 9.18 -3.38 -2.78
C ALA A 120 9.74 -3.39 -1.34
N PRO A 121 9.90 -4.55 -0.65
CA PRO A 121 10.55 -4.58 0.66
C PRO A 121 12.01 -4.09 0.63
N VAL A 122 12.75 -4.34 -0.45
CA VAL A 122 14.14 -3.88 -0.60
C VAL A 122 14.17 -2.36 -0.82
N VAL A 123 13.29 -1.83 -1.68
CA VAL A 123 13.16 -0.38 -1.90
C VAL A 123 12.79 0.32 -0.58
N ALA A 124 11.85 -0.25 0.18
CA ALA A 124 11.43 0.29 1.48
C ALA A 124 12.59 0.29 2.49
N ARG A 125 13.35 -0.78 2.56
CA ARG A 125 14.54 -0.87 3.42
C ARG A 125 15.55 0.23 3.09
N VAL A 126 15.89 0.42 1.83
CA VAL A 126 16.85 1.44 1.39
C VAL A 126 16.34 2.85 1.68
N ALA A 127 15.05 3.12 1.48
CA ALA A 127 14.43 4.40 1.83
C ALA A 127 14.54 4.70 3.33
N LYS A 128 14.15 3.73 4.17
CA LYS A 128 14.22 3.86 5.63
C LYS A 128 15.66 4.02 6.13
N GLU A 129 16.61 3.27 5.59
CA GLU A 129 18.05 3.42 5.87
C GLU A 129 18.59 4.81 5.48
N SER A 130 17.98 5.45 4.49
CA SER A 130 18.32 6.82 4.08
C SER A 130 17.67 7.91 4.95
N GLY A 131 16.91 7.54 6.00
CA GLY A 131 16.27 8.46 6.95
C GLY A 131 14.93 9.04 6.48
N VAL A 132 14.46 8.66 5.29
CA VAL A 132 13.21 9.13 4.69
C VAL A 132 12.00 8.49 5.39
N LEU A 133 10.96 9.28 5.70
CA LEU A 133 9.70 8.76 6.19
C LEU A 133 9.09 7.82 5.14
N THR A 134 9.05 6.53 5.43
CA THR A 134 8.71 5.50 4.44
C THR A 134 7.32 4.94 4.69
N VAL A 135 6.41 5.14 3.74
CA VAL A 135 5.03 4.65 3.79
C VAL A 135 4.79 3.65 2.67
N GLY A 136 4.41 2.45 3.05
CA GLY A 136 3.96 1.42 2.09
C GLY A 136 2.46 1.58 1.78
N VAL A 137 2.09 1.57 0.51
CA VAL A 137 0.68 1.56 0.06
C VAL A 137 0.51 0.40 -0.91
N VAL A 138 0.01 -0.72 -0.42
CA VAL A 138 0.03 -1.98 -1.15
C VAL A 138 -1.36 -2.60 -1.30
N THR A 139 -1.55 -3.38 -2.36
CA THR A 139 -2.81 -4.09 -2.60
C THR A 139 -2.65 -5.60 -2.41
N ILE A 140 -3.69 -6.24 -1.85
CA ILE A 140 -3.85 -7.70 -1.82
C ILE A 140 -4.75 -8.11 -2.99
N PRO A 141 -4.39 -9.16 -3.76
CA PRO A 141 -5.14 -9.59 -4.93
C PRO A 141 -6.55 -10.08 -4.58
N PHE A 142 -7.41 -10.14 -5.59
CA PHE A 142 -8.77 -10.67 -5.49
C PHE A 142 -8.78 -12.18 -5.17
N LYS A 143 -9.87 -12.68 -4.57
CA LYS A 143 -10.04 -14.11 -4.26
C LYS A 143 -10.02 -15.01 -5.49
N PHE A 144 -10.54 -14.53 -6.64
CA PHE A 144 -10.50 -15.30 -7.90
C PHE A 144 -9.08 -15.54 -8.45
N GLU A 145 -8.08 -14.77 -7.96
CA GLU A 145 -6.67 -14.98 -8.33
C GLU A 145 -6.05 -16.17 -7.60
N LEU A 146 -6.81 -16.88 -6.81
CA LEU A 146 -6.53 -18.11 -6.11
C LEU A 146 -5.58 -17.99 -4.89
N ARG A 147 -5.73 -18.95 -3.97
CA ARG A 147 -5.03 -18.99 -2.69
C ARG A 147 -3.50 -18.86 -2.78
N PRO A 148 -2.77 -19.50 -3.72
CA PRO A 148 -1.32 -19.37 -3.79
C PRO A 148 -0.85 -17.93 -3.98
N LYS A 149 -1.57 -17.15 -4.81
CA LYS A 149 -1.24 -15.74 -5.06
C LYS A 149 -1.53 -14.86 -3.84
N ILE A 150 -2.64 -15.13 -3.13
CA ILE A 150 -2.98 -14.45 -1.89
C ILE A 150 -1.93 -14.73 -0.81
N VAL A 151 -1.52 -15.99 -0.62
CA VAL A 151 -0.46 -16.35 0.35
C VAL A 151 0.86 -15.68 0.00
N GLN A 152 1.22 -15.62 -1.29
CA GLN A 152 2.41 -14.89 -1.74
C GLN A 152 2.30 -13.39 -1.43
N ALA A 153 1.12 -12.78 -1.64
CA ALA A 153 0.86 -11.39 -1.31
C ALA A 153 1.03 -11.11 0.19
N LEU A 154 0.44 -11.95 1.05
CA LEU A 154 0.53 -11.79 2.51
C LEU A 154 1.98 -11.95 3.02
N LYS A 155 2.79 -12.82 2.41
CA LYS A 155 4.24 -12.90 2.68
C LYS A 155 4.95 -11.59 2.28
N GLY A 156 4.58 -10.99 1.16
CA GLY A 156 5.10 -9.70 0.73
C GLY A 156 4.71 -8.56 1.68
N VAL A 157 3.46 -8.56 2.15
CA VAL A 157 2.96 -7.60 3.16
C VAL A 157 3.75 -7.73 4.46
N ASP A 158 3.98 -8.96 4.96
CA ASP A 158 4.82 -9.21 6.15
C ASP A 158 6.28 -8.76 5.92
N ALA A 159 6.82 -8.97 4.72
CA ALA A 159 8.19 -8.56 4.42
C ALA A 159 8.34 -7.03 4.38
N ILE A 160 7.42 -6.30 3.70
CA ILE A 160 7.51 -4.85 3.60
C ILE A 160 7.20 -4.15 4.93
N SER A 161 6.29 -4.70 5.77
CA SER A 161 5.91 -4.11 7.05
C SER A 161 7.09 -3.89 8.00
N LYS A 162 8.15 -4.68 7.86
CA LYS A 162 9.39 -4.59 8.66
C LYS A 162 10.29 -3.42 8.24
N HIS A 163 10.04 -2.86 7.07
CA HIS A 163 10.91 -1.87 6.43
C HIS A 163 10.22 -0.52 6.16
N VAL A 164 8.96 -0.37 6.55
CA VAL A 164 8.23 0.90 6.45
C VAL A 164 7.96 1.49 7.84
N ASP A 165 7.62 2.77 7.90
CA ASP A 165 7.15 3.43 9.11
C ASP A 165 5.65 3.22 9.30
N ALA A 166 4.91 3.30 8.20
CA ALA A 166 3.49 2.99 8.15
C ALA A 166 3.15 2.16 6.92
N LEU A 167 2.17 1.27 7.03
CA LEU A 167 1.73 0.40 5.95
C LEU A 167 0.21 0.46 5.77
N LEU A 168 -0.22 1.03 4.65
CA LEU A 168 -1.59 0.97 4.19
C LEU A 168 -1.77 -0.27 3.30
N VAL A 169 -2.72 -1.13 3.66
CA VAL A 169 -3.03 -2.35 2.90
C VAL A 169 -4.45 -2.27 2.37
N ILE A 170 -4.60 -2.25 1.07
CA ILE A 170 -5.89 -2.21 0.39
C ILE A 170 -6.24 -3.61 -0.07
N ASN A 171 -7.37 -4.12 0.42
CA ASN A 171 -7.88 -5.41 0.00
C ASN A 171 -8.79 -5.23 -1.24
N ASN A 172 -8.34 -5.69 -2.40
CA ASN A 172 -9.09 -5.56 -3.65
C ASN A 172 -10.48 -6.20 -3.57
N GLU A 173 -10.65 -7.26 -2.77
CA GLU A 173 -11.94 -7.92 -2.59
C GLU A 173 -13.02 -6.98 -2.05
N ARG A 174 -12.64 -6.02 -1.18
CA ARG A 174 -13.58 -5.02 -0.66
C ARG A 174 -14.18 -4.13 -1.75
N ILE A 175 -13.42 -3.88 -2.81
CA ILE A 175 -13.92 -3.13 -3.96
C ILE A 175 -15.06 -3.90 -4.64
N PHE A 176 -14.97 -5.24 -4.72
CA PHE A 176 -16.04 -6.07 -5.25
C PHE A 176 -17.28 -6.08 -4.36
N ASP A 177 -17.10 -6.14 -3.04
CA ASP A 177 -18.20 -6.11 -2.09
C ASP A 177 -19.03 -4.81 -2.22
N ILE A 178 -18.38 -3.69 -2.54
CA ILE A 178 -19.02 -2.36 -2.65
C ILE A 178 -19.58 -2.13 -4.06
N TYR A 179 -18.85 -2.53 -5.09
CA TYR A 179 -19.19 -2.23 -6.50
C TYR A 179 -19.63 -3.48 -7.28
N GLN A 180 -20.54 -4.29 -6.71
CA GLN A 180 -20.98 -5.58 -7.28
C GLN A 180 -21.51 -5.49 -8.72
N ASN A 181 -22.03 -4.35 -9.14
CA ASN A 181 -22.65 -4.14 -10.44
C ASN A 181 -21.75 -3.46 -11.49
N CYS A 182 -20.45 -3.28 -11.22
CA CYS A 182 -19.53 -2.65 -12.17
C CYS A 182 -18.85 -3.70 -13.10
N LEU A 183 -18.32 -3.23 -14.22
CA LEU A 183 -17.47 -4.05 -15.08
C LEU A 183 -16.16 -4.41 -14.36
N ILE A 184 -15.58 -5.56 -14.69
CA ILE A 184 -14.30 -6.00 -14.11
C ILE A 184 -13.17 -4.97 -14.34
N THR A 185 -13.16 -4.32 -15.50
CA THR A 185 -12.21 -3.24 -15.82
C THR A 185 -12.41 -2.02 -14.92
N GLU A 186 -13.66 -1.67 -14.62
CA GLU A 186 -14.00 -0.59 -13.70
C GLU A 186 -13.58 -0.92 -12.27
N ALA A 187 -13.74 -2.18 -11.84
CA ALA A 187 -13.28 -2.61 -10.52
C ALA A 187 -11.76 -2.42 -10.35
N PHE A 188 -10.95 -2.76 -11.36
CA PHE A 188 -9.51 -2.48 -11.33
C PHE A 188 -9.20 -0.98 -11.29
N HIS A 189 -9.92 -0.15 -12.06
CA HIS A 189 -9.77 1.31 -11.97
C HIS A 189 -10.11 1.84 -10.58
N ARG A 190 -11.15 1.30 -9.92
CA ARG A 190 -11.50 1.68 -8.54
C ARG A 190 -10.40 1.33 -7.52
N VAL A 191 -9.68 0.22 -7.73
CA VAL A 191 -8.49 -0.10 -6.91
C VAL A 191 -7.41 0.95 -7.10
N ASP A 192 -7.11 1.32 -8.35
CA ASP A 192 -6.10 2.34 -8.66
C ASP A 192 -6.51 3.73 -8.15
N ASP A 193 -7.80 4.08 -8.25
CA ASP A 193 -8.36 5.30 -7.69
C ASP A 193 -8.24 5.32 -6.17
N THR A 194 -8.48 4.18 -5.51
CA THR A 194 -8.34 4.05 -4.06
C THR A 194 -6.90 4.29 -3.59
N LEU A 195 -5.91 3.72 -4.31
CA LEU A 195 -4.49 3.99 -4.08
C LEU A 195 -4.16 5.48 -4.30
N THR A 196 -4.70 6.06 -5.36
CA THR A 196 -4.50 7.46 -5.71
C THR A 196 -5.06 8.38 -4.63
N VAL A 197 -6.29 8.13 -4.18
CA VAL A 197 -6.93 8.89 -3.11
C VAL A 197 -6.12 8.80 -1.81
N ALA A 198 -5.62 7.62 -1.45
CA ALA A 198 -4.80 7.44 -0.25
C ALA A 198 -3.54 8.32 -0.29
N VAL A 199 -2.77 8.28 -1.37
CA VAL A 199 -1.56 9.10 -1.52
C VAL A 199 -1.91 10.57 -1.62
N LYS A 200 -2.92 10.93 -2.41
CA LYS A 200 -3.37 12.31 -2.62
C LYS A 200 -3.80 12.95 -1.30
N SER A 201 -4.66 12.28 -0.53
CA SER A 201 -5.17 12.83 0.74
C SER A 201 -4.07 13.06 1.77
N ILE A 202 -3.08 12.18 1.89
CA ILE A 202 -1.95 12.39 2.80
C ILE A 202 -1.05 13.51 2.29
N SER A 203 -0.84 13.61 0.97
CA SER A 203 -0.05 14.70 0.39
C SER A 203 -0.75 16.05 0.58
N GLU A 204 -2.07 16.13 0.35
CA GLU A 204 -2.87 17.34 0.55
C GLU A 204 -2.80 17.85 2.00
N ILE A 205 -2.81 16.97 3.00
CA ILE A 205 -2.65 17.36 4.41
C ILE A 205 -1.35 18.16 4.62
N ILE A 206 -0.28 17.81 3.89
CA ILE A 206 1.05 18.43 4.02
C ILE A 206 1.18 19.70 3.17
N THR A 207 0.52 19.74 2.00
CA THR A 207 0.77 20.74 0.95
C THR A 207 -0.30 21.82 0.85
N MET A 208 -1.51 21.57 1.37
CA MET A 208 -2.60 22.55 1.33
C MET A 208 -2.50 23.50 2.53
N GLU A 209 -2.58 24.80 2.25
CA GLU A 209 -2.68 25.82 3.29
C GLU A 209 -4.09 25.80 3.91
N GLY A 210 -4.16 25.93 5.24
CA GLY A 210 -5.41 25.91 5.98
C GLY A 210 -5.46 26.96 7.10
N THR A 211 -6.63 27.15 7.68
CA THR A 211 -6.83 27.99 8.86
C THR A 211 -6.13 27.39 10.09
N ILE A 212 -6.14 26.05 10.20
CA ILE A 212 -5.35 25.29 11.16
C ILE A 212 -4.49 24.33 10.34
N ASN A 213 -3.24 24.75 10.13
CA ASN A 213 -2.31 24.02 9.31
C ASN A 213 -1.83 22.74 10.01
N LEU A 214 -1.76 21.68 9.22
CA LEU A 214 -0.99 20.48 9.52
C LEU A 214 0.26 20.49 8.67
N ASP A 215 1.41 20.34 9.29
CA ASP A 215 2.68 20.31 8.58
C ASP A 215 3.22 18.88 8.41
N PHE A 216 4.36 18.77 7.74
CA PHE A 216 5.05 17.51 7.55
C PHE A 216 5.42 16.83 8.89
N CYS A 217 5.74 17.62 9.93
CA CYS A 217 6.14 17.09 11.25
C CYS A 217 4.95 16.40 11.93
N ASP A 218 3.73 16.96 11.81
CA ASP A 218 2.50 16.38 12.34
C ASP A 218 2.20 15.03 11.70
N VAL A 219 2.22 14.99 10.36
CA VAL A 219 2.02 13.75 9.60
C VAL A 219 3.12 12.73 9.92
N SER A 220 4.37 13.18 9.98
CA SER A 220 5.51 12.32 10.35
C SER A 220 5.35 11.74 11.74
N LYS A 221 4.87 12.51 12.72
CA LYS A 221 4.64 12.07 14.10
C LYS A 221 3.61 10.95 14.18
N VAL A 222 2.56 11.02 13.37
CA VAL A 222 1.51 9.99 13.31
C VAL A 222 2.01 8.74 12.60
N LEU A 223 2.69 8.90 11.45
CA LEU A 223 3.10 7.79 10.60
C LEU A 223 4.37 7.08 11.07
N ARG A 224 5.34 7.79 11.67
CA ARG A 224 6.63 7.23 12.07
C ARG A 224 6.46 6.14 13.12
N ASN A 225 6.95 4.93 12.80
CA ASN A 225 6.76 3.71 13.59
C ASN A 225 5.27 3.40 13.88
N GLY A 226 4.38 3.81 12.97
CA GLY A 226 2.93 3.67 13.11
C GLY A 226 2.41 2.24 12.87
N GLY A 227 3.22 1.36 12.31
CA GLY A 227 2.79 -0.01 11.97
C GLY A 227 1.77 -0.03 10.85
N VAL A 228 0.69 -0.80 10.98
CA VAL A 228 -0.41 -0.74 10.01
C VAL A 228 -1.17 0.56 10.21
N ALA A 229 -1.35 1.29 9.12
CA ALA A 229 -2.10 2.52 9.04
C ALA A 229 -3.41 2.29 8.29
N ILE A 230 -4.42 3.04 8.66
CA ILE A 230 -5.70 3.09 8.00
C ILE A 230 -5.95 4.54 7.61
N MET A 231 -6.40 4.74 6.39
CA MET A 231 -6.82 6.04 5.91
C MET A 231 -8.24 5.93 5.39
N SER A 232 -9.04 6.94 5.67
CA SER A 232 -10.38 7.06 5.13
C SER A 232 -10.72 8.51 4.82
N TYR A 233 -11.71 8.72 4.00
CA TYR A 233 -12.27 10.03 3.76
C TYR A 233 -13.78 9.93 3.60
N GLY A 234 -14.46 11.03 3.89
CA GLY A 234 -15.90 11.14 3.71
C GLY A 234 -16.28 12.55 3.26
N LEU A 235 -17.33 12.63 2.47
CA LEU A 235 -17.97 13.86 2.03
C LEU A 235 -19.34 13.96 2.68
N GLY A 236 -19.75 15.16 3.06
CA GLY A 236 -21.08 15.40 3.58
C GLY A 236 -21.65 16.70 3.06
N ARG A 237 -22.98 16.76 2.88
CA ARG A 237 -23.73 17.88 2.35
C ARG A 237 -25.01 18.13 3.17
N GLY A 238 -25.49 19.37 3.17
CA GLY A 238 -26.73 19.76 3.82
C GLY A 238 -26.55 20.20 5.29
N GLU A 239 -27.62 20.18 6.09
CA GLU A 239 -27.62 20.76 7.44
C GLU A 239 -26.65 20.07 8.42
N ASN A 240 -26.46 18.75 8.31
CA ASN A 240 -25.51 17.98 9.13
C ASN A 240 -24.33 17.46 8.28
N ARG A 241 -23.76 18.33 7.44
CA ARG A 241 -22.72 17.94 6.47
C ARG A 241 -21.46 17.38 7.14
N LEU A 242 -21.03 17.92 8.28
CA LEU A 242 -19.84 17.41 8.97
C LEU A 242 -20.10 16.06 9.63
N GLY A 243 -21.26 15.86 10.27
CA GLY A 243 -21.65 14.56 10.81
C GLY A 243 -21.76 13.49 9.72
N MET A 244 -22.36 13.83 8.56
CA MET A 244 -22.42 12.93 7.40
C MET A 244 -21.02 12.62 6.83
N ALA A 245 -20.13 13.61 6.77
CA ALA A 245 -18.76 13.39 6.30
C ALA A 245 -18.01 12.41 7.22
N ILE A 246 -18.14 12.55 8.53
CA ILE A 246 -17.57 11.64 9.52
C ILE A 246 -18.15 10.22 9.35
N GLU A 247 -19.46 10.10 9.24
CA GLU A 247 -20.14 8.81 9.06
C GLU A 247 -19.69 8.12 7.77
N ASN A 248 -19.65 8.85 6.66
CA ASN A 248 -19.17 8.34 5.37
C ASN A 248 -17.70 7.93 5.43
N ALA A 249 -16.84 8.67 6.14
CA ALA A 249 -15.46 8.30 6.37
C ALA A 249 -15.36 6.99 7.17
N LEU A 250 -16.17 6.80 8.20
CA LEU A 250 -16.21 5.58 9.02
C LEU A 250 -16.73 4.34 8.27
N HIS A 251 -17.48 4.54 7.19
CA HIS A 251 -17.98 3.45 6.33
C HIS A 251 -17.16 3.31 5.03
N SER A 252 -16.02 3.99 4.94
CA SER A 252 -15.15 3.94 3.75
C SER A 252 -14.61 2.52 3.49
N PRO A 253 -14.54 2.09 2.22
CA PRO A 253 -13.96 0.81 1.82
C PRO A 253 -12.49 0.65 2.22
N LEU A 254 -11.82 1.76 2.51
CA LEU A 254 -10.43 1.78 2.95
C LEU A 254 -10.22 1.29 4.39
N LEU A 255 -11.27 1.21 5.20
CA LEU A 255 -11.18 0.84 6.62
C LEU A 255 -11.01 -0.67 6.89
N ASN A 256 -11.14 -1.56 5.91
CA ASN A 256 -10.90 -3.01 6.05
C ASN A 256 -11.50 -3.64 7.33
N ASP A 257 -12.70 -3.25 7.76
CA ASP A 257 -13.35 -3.67 9.03
C ASP A 257 -12.55 -3.36 10.31
N ASN A 258 -11.50 -2.56 10.23
CA ASN A 258 -10.76 -2.17 11.40
C ASN A 258 -11.48 -1.06 12.16
N ASP A 259 -11.66 -1.26 13.44
CA ASP A 259 -12.21 -0.25 14.34
C ASP A 259 -11.15 0.84 14.61
N ILE A 260 -11.32 2.02 14.03
CA ILE A 260 -10.41 3.16 14.19
C ILE A 260 -10.27 3.58 15.65
N TYR A 261 -11.27 3.30 16.48
CA TYR A 261 -11.24 3.60 17.92
C TYR A 261 -10.19 2.78 18.67
N ASN A 262 -9.58 1.77 18.05
CA ASN A 262 -8.46 0.99 18.56
C ASN A 262 -7.08 1.50 18.11
N SER A 263 -7.03 2.64 17.42
CA SER A 263 -5.77 3.28 17.02
C SER A 263 -5.00 3.82 18.22
N LYS A 264 -3.68 4.00 18.05
CA LYS A 264 -2.81 4.68 19.04
C LYS A 264 -2.64 6.16 18.74
N LYS A 265 -2.66 6.51 17.47
CA LYS A 265 -2.56 7.89 17.00
C LYS A 265 -3.56 8.09 15.88
N ILE A 266 -4.21 9.23 15.88
CA ILE A 266 -5.14 9.64 14.84
C ILE A 266 -4.84 11.07 14.42
N LEU A 267 -4.86 11.28 13.13
CA LEU A 267 -4.84 12.60 12.51
C LEU A 267 -6.09 12.72 11.67
N PHE A 268 -6.82 13.80 11.78
CA PHE A 268 -7.90 14.11 10.86
C PHE A 268 -7.80 15.55 10.37
N ASN A 269 -8.10 15.73 9.09
CA ASN A 269 -8.16 17.05 8.48
C ASN A 269 -9.55 17.28 7.88
N ILE A 270 -10.11 18.43 8.20
CA ILE A 270 -11.41 18.87 7.73
C ILE A 270 -11.16 19.86 6.59
N TYR A 271 -11.90 19.73 5.53
CA TYR A 271 -11.84 20.66 4.39
C TYR A 271 -13.22 21.28 4.20
N ASP A 272 -13.26 22.60 4.17
CA ASP A 272 -14.46 23.35 3.84
C ASP A 272 -14.32 24.11 2.51
N SER A 273 -15.40 24.72 2.09
CA SER A 273 -15.40 25.59 0.93
C SER A 273 -15.25 27.06 1.35
N PRO A 274 -14.52 27.89 0.57
CA PRO A 274 -14.45 29.34 0.82
C PRO A 274 -15.82 30.01 0.81
N THR A 275 -16.77 29.46 0.04
CA THR A 275 -18.14 29.99 -0.06
C THR A 275 -19.05 29.54 1.07
N HIS A 276 -18.75 28.38 1.69
CA HIS A 276 -19.53 27.78 2.77
C HIS A 276 -18.62 27.30 3.89
N PRO A 277 -17.92 28.20 4.61
CA PRO A 277 -17.01 27.81 5.67
C PRO A 277 -17.74 27.11 6.83
N ILE A 278 -16.99 26.27 7.56
CA ILE A 278 -17.53 25.56 8.73
C ILE A 278 -17.88 26.55 9.84
N ARG A 279 -19.01 26.34 10.48
CA ARG A 279 -19.47 27.11 11.63
C ARG A 279 -19.08 26.45 12.95
N VAL A 280 -18.95 27.27 13.99
CA VAL A 280 -18.61 26.77 15.34
C VAL A 280 -19.62 25.72 15.84
N GLU A 281 -20.91 25.88 15.52
CA GLU A 281 -21.97 24.93 15.88
C GLU A 281 -21.77 23.54 15.26
N GLU A 282 -21.20 23.46 14.05
CA GLU A 282 -20.92 22.18 13.38
C GLU A 282 -19.76 21.41 14.06
N MET A 283 -18.88 22.09 14.79
CA MET A 283 -17.77 21.45 15.53
C MET A 283 -18.25 20.53 16.66
N GLU A 284 -19.52 20.61 17.06
CA GLU A 284 -20.11 19.67 18.01
C GLU A 284 -20.05 18.22 17.51
N GLU A 285 -20.10 18.01 16.19
CA GLU A 285 -19.96 16.66 15.60
C GLU A 285 -18.51 16.13 15.77
N ILE A 286 -17.50 17.00 15.75
CA ILE A 286 -16.14 16.62 16.08
C ILE A 286 -16.00 16.24 17.55
N ASN A 287 -16.63 16.98 18.46
CA ASN A 287 -16.64 16.63 19.88
C ASN A 287 -17.24 15.22 20.07
N ARG A 288 -18.40 14.95 19.48
CA ARG A 288 -19.03 13.61 19.52
C ARG A 288 -18.15 12.51 18.91
N PHE A 289 -17.43 12.84 17.84
CA PHE A 289 -16.50 11.89 17.22
C PHE A 289 -15.32 11.60 18.14
N THR A 290 -14.71 12.65 18.72
CA THR A 290 -13.51 12.51 19.56
C THR A 290 -13.82 11.94 20.95
N GLU A 291 -15.03 12.18 21.51
CA GLU A 291 -15.46 11.56 22.77
C GLU A 291 -15.39 10.04 22.78
N LYS A 292 -15.56 9.39 21.62
CA LYS A 292 -15.44 7.94 21.49
C LYS A 292 -14.01 7.43 21.75
N PHE A 293 -13.01 8.32 21.74
CA PHE A 293 -11.61 8.00 22.03
C PHE A 293 -11.16 8.34 23.45
N VAL A 294 -11.94 9.11 24.22
CA VAL A 294 -11.55 9.67 25.53
C VAL A 294 -11.18 8.60 26.58
N SER A 295 -11.64 7.36 26.43
CA SER A 295 -11.28 6.27 27.36
C SER A 295 -9.92 5.62 27.07
N LYS A 296 -9.17 6.12 26.08
CA LYS A 296 -7.93 5.54 25.58
C LYS A 296 -6.87 6.65 25.48
N ASP A 297 -5.61 6.34 25.82
CA ASP A 297 -4.46 7.23 25.61
C ASP A 297 -4.15 7.33 24.11
N ILE A 298 -5.02 8.02 23.37
CA ILE A 298 -4.88 8.25 21.93
C ILE A 298 -4.34 9.65 21.70
N GLU A 299 -3.29 9.75 20.91
CA GLU A 299 -2.80 11.04 20.43
C GLU A 299 -3.66 11.49 19.24
N VAL A 300 -4.33 12.63 19.37
CA VAL A 300 -5.20 13.22 18.35
C VAL A 300 -4.57 14.50 17.82
N ILE A 301 -4.37 14.57 16.51
CA ILE A 301 -3.91 15.75 15.77
C ILE A 301 -5.00 16.11 14.75
N TRP A 302 -5.33 17.39 14.62
CA TRP A 302 -6.37 17.80 13.66
C TRP A 302 -6.03 19.13 12.99
N GLY A 303 -6.60 19.31 11.79
CA GLY A 303 -6.47 20.53 11.00
C GLY A 303 -7.77 20.93 10.31
N LEU A 304 -7.77 22.17 9.82
CA LEU A 304 -8.84 22.74 9.03
C LEU A 304 -8.24 23.47 7.82
N ALA A 305 -8.54 22.99 6.63
CA ALA A 305 -8.08 23.57 5.37
C ALA A 305 -9.25 23.91 4.46
N THR A 306 -9.00 24.72 3.45
CA THR A 306 -10.02 25.14 2.48
C THR A 306 -9.74 24.45 1.14
N ASP A 307 -10.77 23.89 0.49
CA ASP A 307 -10.72 23.27 -0.82
C ASP A 307 -11.72 23.98 -1.76
N ASP A 308 -11.23 24.68 -2.76
CA ASP A 308 -12.02 25.45 -3.72
C ASP A 308 -12.99 24.59 -4.56
N ASN A 309 -12.78 23.26 -4.58
CA ASN A 309 -13.62 22.34 -5.32
C ASN A 309 -14.83 21.84 -4.52
N LEU A 310 -14.91 22.19 -3.24
CA LEU A 310 -16.03 21.85 -2.36
C LEU A 310 -17.07 23.00 -2.36
N ASP A 311 -18.15 22.92 -3.12
CA ASP A 311 -19.19 23.94 -3.11
C ASP A 311 -19.85 24.09 -1.72
N GLU A 312 -20.90 23.30 -1.45
CA GLU A 312 -21.61 23.25 -0.17
C GLU A 312 -21.17 22.05 0.70
N GLU A 313 -20.25 21.23 0.19
CA GLU A 313 -19.81 20.00 0.84
C GLU A 313 -18.69 20.27 1.85
N VAL A 314 -18.57 19.35 2.80
CA VAL A 314 -17.43 19.25 3.71
C VAL A 314 -16.77 17.90 3.46
N LYS A 315 -15.45 17.89 3.40
CA LYS A 315 -14.63 16.68 3.33
C LYS A 315 -13.91 16.50 4.66
N ILE A 316 -13.87 15.28 5.18
CA ILE A 316 -12.98 14.89 6.26
C ILE A 316 -12.05 13.77 5.78
N THR A 317 -10.78 13.89 6.09
CA THR A 317 -9.79 12.82 5.89
C THR A 317 -9.30 12.36 7.26
N ILE A 318 -9.31 11.07 7.49
CA ILE A 318 -8.89 10.45 8.76
C ILE A 318 -7.72 9.52 8.48
N LEU A 319 -6.62 9.68 9.21
CA LEU A 319 -5.44 8.83 9.20
C LEU A 319 -5.23 8.26 10.60
N ALA A 320 -5.34 6.95 10.76
CA ALA A 320 -5.20 6.28 12.04
C ALA A 320 -4.06 5.25 11.98
N THR A 321 -3.27 5.15 13.05
CA THR A 321 -2.10 4.26 13.11
C THR A 321 -2.03 3.49 14.44
N GLY A 322 -1.13 2.52 14.50
CA GLY A 322 -0.92 1.72 15.71
C GLY A 322 -1.55 0.33 15.65
N PHE A 323 -2.05 -0.07 14.49
CA PHE A 323 -2.59 -1.41 14.29
C PHE A 323 -1.48 -2.43 14.03
N GLY A 324 -1.71 -3.67 14.45
CA GLY A 324 -0.82 -4.78 14.18
C GLY A 324 -1.03 -5.36 12.78
N VAL A 325 -0.01 -6.02 12.24
CA VAL A 325 -0.12 -6.75 10.96
C VAL A 325 -1.19 -7.85 11.02
N SER A 326 -1.49 -8.40 12.21
CA SER A 326 -2.57 -9.36 12.45
C SER A 326 -3.97 -8.82 12.15
N ASN A 327 -4.14 -7.50 12.14
CA ASN A 327 -5.42 -6.85 11.80
C ASN A 327 -5.70 -6.82 10.29
N ILE A 328 -4.71 -7.19 9.47
CA ILE A 328 -4.90 -7.28 8.01
C ILE A 328 -5.68 -8.56 7.70
N PRO A 329 -6.77 -8.49 6.92
CA PRO A 329 -7.57 -9.65 6.56
C PRO A 329 -6.73 -10.79 5.96
N GLY A 330 -6.86 -12.00 6.50
CA GLY A 330 -6.12 -13.19 6.06
C GLY A 330 -4.72 -13.35 6.66
N MET A 331 -4.19 -12.37 7.40
CA MET A 331 -2.86 -12.48 8.03
C MET A 331 -2.86 -13.40 9.24
N SER A 332 -3.92 -13.43 10.04
CA SER A 332 -4.03 -14.32 11.21
C SER A 332 -3.88 -15.79 10.83
N ASP A 333 -4.58 -16.22 9.78
CA ASP A 333 -4.53 -17.62 9.30
C ASP A 333 -3.16 -17.94 8.66
N THR A 334 -2.56 -16.96 7.97
CA THR A 334 -1.28 -17.12 7.29
C THR A 334 -0.12 -17.09 8.30
N THR A 335 -0.19 -16.29 9.35
CA THR A 335 0.82 -16.25 10.41
C THR A 335 0.89 -17.59 11.14
N ILE A 336 -0.24 -18.28 11.36
CA ILE A 336 -0.28 -19.62 11.91
C ILE A 336 0.41 -20.64 10.99
N GLN A 337 0.27 -20.49 9.67
CA GLN A 337 0.93 -21.37 8.69
C GLN A 337 2.42 -21.03 8.47
N LEU A 338 2.81 -19.76 8.55
CA LEU A 338 4.20 -19.31 8.45
C LEU A 338 5.03 -19.73 9.67
N ASN A 339 4.43 -19.73 10.86
CA ASN A 339 5.07 -20.18 12.11
C ASN A 339 5.06 -21.70 12.26
N ARG A 340 4.29 -22.44 11.48
CA ARG A 340 4.52 -23.85 11.26
C ARG A 340 5.69 -23.95 10.30
N ALA A 341 6.93 -24.00 10.84
CA ALA A 341 8.08 -24.48 10.09
C ALA A 341 7.63 -25.74 9.33
N PRO A 342 8.02 -25.92 8.04
CA PRO A 342 7.75 -27.18 7.38
C PRO A 342 8.24 -28.24 8.35
N LYS A 343 7.32 -29.08 8.86
CA LYS A 343 7.74 -30.33 9.48
C LYS A 343 8.64 -30.92 8.43
N LYS A 344 9.94 -31.01 8.68
CA LYS A 344 10.80 -31.90 7.92
C LYS A 344 10.01 -33.20 7.89
N GLU A 345 9.50 -33.56 6.74
CA GLU A 345 9.00 -34.91 6.55
C GLU A 345 10.12 -35.77 7.06
N PRO A 346 9.84 -36.69 7.98
CA PRO A 346 10.89 -37.55 8.49
C PRO A 346 11.53 -38.14 7.25
N GLU A 347 12.86 -37.95 7.11
CA GLU A 347 13.62 -38.54 5.99
C GLU A 347 13.23 -40.03 5.99
N GLU A 348 12.50 -40.43 4.93
CA GLU A 348 12.14 -41.84 4.74
C GLU A 348 13.42 -42.63 4.88
N SER A 349 13.45 -43.54 5.84
CA SER A 349 14.61 -44.41 6.03
C SER A 349 14.86 -45.19 4.73
N ALA A 350 16.11 -45.54 4.46
CA ALA A 350 16.46 -46.28 3.27
C ALA A 350 15.59 -47.58 3.12
N GLU A 351 15.17 -48.15 4.26
CA GLU A 351 14.26 -49.29 4.32
C GLU A 351 12.83 -48.95 3.88
N GLN A 352 12.31 -47.78 4.22
CA GLN A 352 10.97 -47.33 3.81
C GLN A 352 10.92 -46.98 2.29
N LYS A 353 11.99 -46.37 1.75
CA LYS A 353 12.13 -46.18 0.31
C LYS A 353 12.18 -47.48 -0.47
N ALA A 354 12.94 -48.47 0.05
CA ALA A 354 13.04 -49.78 -0.60
C ALA A 354 11.69 -50.53 -0.56
N GLN A 355 10.95 -50.49 0.54
CA GLN A 355 9.61 -51.06 0.65
C GLN A 355 8.62 -50.40 -0.32
N ARG A 356 8.62 -49.09 -0.43
CA ARG A 356 7.76 -48.35 -1.37
C ARG A 356 8.05 -48.67 -2.83
N GLU A 357 9.34 -48.73 -3.19
CA GLU A 357 9.73 -49.14 -4.54
C GLU A 357 9.34 -50.59 -4.87
N GLU A 358 9.38 -51.49 -3.89
CA GLU A 358 8.96 -52.86 -4.04
C GLU A 358 7.43 -53.00 -4.18
N GLU A 359 6.64 -52.22 -3.41
CA GLU A 359 5.20 -52.13 -3.57
C GLU A 359 4.76 -51.53 -4.90
N GLU A 360 5.44 -50.50 -5.38
CA GLU A 360 5.18 -49.91 -6.70
C GLU A 360 5.48 -50.92 -7.83
N LYS A 361 6.57 -51.68 -7.74
CA LYS A 361 6.90 -52.73 -8.69
C LYS A 361 5.87 -53.86 -8.64
N LYS A 362 5.37 -54.28 -7.49
CA LYS A 362 4.29 -55.29 -7.33
C LYS A 362 2.98 -54.79 -7.94
N LYS A 363 2.64 -53.51 -7.71
CA LYS A 363 1.42 -52.88 -8.26
C LYS A 363 1.49 -52.79 -9.81
N PHE A 364 2.63 -52.39 -10.33
CA PHE A 364 2.87 -52.34 -11.78
C PHE A 364 2.81 -53.70 -12.44
N ALA A 365 3.36 -54.75 -11.78
CA ALA A 365 3.25 -56.13 -12.30
C ALA A 365 1.81 -56.66 -12.29
N LEU A 366 1.04 -56.35 -11.25
CA LEU A 366 -0.40 -56.70 -11.16
C LEU A 366 -1.24 -56.00 -12.19
N ASP A 367 -1.01 -54.73 -12.47
CA ASP A 367 -1.71 -53.95 -13.50
C ASP A 367 -1.38 -54.45 -14.91
N LYS A 368 -0.13 -54.86 -15.15
CA LYS A 368 0.27 -55.52 -16.40
C LYS A 368 -0.39 -56.87 -16.59
N LEU A 369 -0.44 -57.70 -15.58
CA LEU A 369 -1.14 -58.99 -15.61
C LEU A 369 -2.65 -58.86 -15.85
N ARG A 370 -3.27 -57.87 -15.18
CA ARG A 370 -4.68 -57.53 -15.38
C ARG A 370 -4.97 -57.08 -16.81
N ASN A 371 -4.13 -56.26 -17.38
CA ASN A 371 -4.28 -55.81 -18.76
C ASN A 371 -4.06 -56.94 -19.79
N ASP A 372 -3.13 -57.87 -19.52
CA ASP A 372 -2.90 -59.03 -20.38
C ASP A 372 -4.05 -60.01 -20.30
N ILE A 373 -4.64 -60.22 -19.13
CA ILE A 373 -5.89 -61.03 -18.96
C ILE A 373 -7.04 -60.38 -19.73
N LEU A 374 -7.30 -59.11 -19.57
CA LEU A 374 -8.34 -58.37 -20.30
C LEU A 374 -8.17 -58.44 -21.80
N ARG A 375 -6.94 -58.39 -22.32
CA ARG A 375 -6.65 -58.58 -23.75
C ARG A 375 -6.89 -60.01 -24.25
N ARG A 376 -6.78 -61.04 -23.40
CA ARG A 376 -7.08 -62.43 -23.77
C ARG A 376 -8.57 -62.75 -23.79
N PHE A 377 -9.42 -62.04 -23.04
CA PHE A 377 -10.87 -62.21 -23.03
C PHE A 377 -11.59 -61.28 -23.97
N ALA A 378 -10.93 -60.36 -24.62
CA ALA A 378 -11.49 -59.42 -25.60
C ALA A 378 -11.32 -59.92 -27.08
N LYS A 379 -10.79 -61.15 -27.28
CA LYS A 379 -10.79 -61.90 -28.55
C LYS A 379 -11.77 -63.06 -28.44
#